data_6ff8a575b3833f03db92da36ec485954
#
_entry.id   6ff8a575b3833f03db92da36ec485954
#
_cell.length_a   1.000
_cell.length_b   1.000
_cell.length_c   1.000
_cell.angle_alpha   90.00
_cell.angle_beta   90.00
_cell.angle_gamma   90.00
#
_symmetry.space_group_name_H-M   'P 1'
#
loop_
_entity.id
_entity.type
_entity.pdbx_description
1 polymer ?
#
loop_
_entity_poly.entity_id
_entity_poly.type
_entity_poly.pdbx_seq_one_letter_code
_entity_poly.pdbx_strand_id
1 'polypeptide(L)'
;MRIFQVDAFTSTRFGGNPATVVLDADGLSDAVMASVAREFSHAEVAFVAAATAPDHDLRVRFFNARKEAPFVGHATLAAHAVLLALGRRGPGVVRQASGTGVIEVQATAAVATAAVATASGADSPLIEFRQTAPELSNPLPLKTTLRVAEALRLPATSLDEMMPARIARKGSSRLLVPVGNARALEGLAPNFDTLLELGVELGTEGFFVFAVNGAKRAAAGAQGMTTESRMFCPALGINEDPASGNAHVMLASYLVEMGQIGMQQTGFLGLQGRHMQRPSQIHVRLERDRSTLVAAHIGGHAVLVSEGTLSA
;
A
#
# COMPACT_ATOMS: atom_id res chain seq x y z
N MET A 1 -14.70 -18.20 -15.23
CA MET A 1 -14.27 -17.60 -13.94
C MET A 1 -14.87 -16.21 -13.82
N ARG A 2 -15.43 -15.83 -12.66
CA ARG A 2 -15.88 -14.44 -12.42
C ARG A 2 -14.66 -13.58 -12.08
N ILE A 3 -14.57 -12.44 -12.74
CA ILE A 3 -13.49 -11.46 -12.55
C ILE A 3 -14.05 -10.09 -12.19
N PHE A 4 -13.29 -9.35 -11.40
CA PHE A 4 -13.65 -8.02 -10.94
C PHE A 4 -12.44 -7.09 -11.08
N GLN A 5 -12.65 -5.90 -11.58
CA GLN A 5 -11.68 -4.81 -11.49
C GLN A 5 -12.06 -3.94 -10.30
N VAL A 6 -11.10 -3.67 -9.44
CA VAL A 6 -11.30 -2.95 -8.19
C VAL A 6 -10.20 -1.93 -8.03
N ASP A 7 -10.56 -0.72 -7.63
CA ASP A 7 -9.61 0.30 -7.21
C ASP A 7 -9.51 0.29 -5.69
N ALA A 8 -8.33 -0.05 -5.16
CA ALA A 8 -8.05 -0.12 -3.72
C ALA A 8 -7.41 1.19 -3.21
N PHE A 9 -7.57 1.46 -1.91
CA PHE A 9 -7.17 2.70 -1.24
C PHE A 9 -7.87 3.96 -1.75
N THR A 10 -9.10 3.79 -2.22
CA THR A 10 -9.94 4.89 -2.68
C THR A 10 -11.41 4.56 -2.49
N SER A 11 -12.24 5.58 -2.34
CA SER A 11 -13.69 5.48 -2.41
C SER A 11 -14.26 5.97 -3.77
N THR A 12 -13.39 6.37 -4.69
CA THR A 12 -13.78 6.92 -5.99
C THR A 12 -13.21 6.08 -7.12
N ARG A 13 -14.05 5.67 -8.07
CA ARG A 13 -13.60 4.92 -9.26
C ARG A 13 -12.55 5.70 -10.02
N PHE A 14 -11.60 4.95 -10.60
CA PHE A 14 -10.46 5.46 -11.37
C PHE A 14 -9.41 6.21 -10.53
N GLY A 15 -9.56 6.21 -9.20
CA GLY A 15 -8.52 6.56 -8.23
C GLY A 15 -7.80 5.31 -7.72
N GLY A 16 -7.02 5.46 -6.65
CA GLY A 16 -6.43 4.33 -5.94
C GLY A 16 -5.48 3.46 -6.75
N ASN A 17 -5.23 2.26 -6.24
CA ASN A 17 -4.39 1.25 -6.88
C ASN A 17 -5.26 0.13 -7.48
N PRO A 18 -5.24 -0.07 -8.81
CA PRO A 18 -6.09 -1.06 -9.47
C PRO A 18 -5.61 -2.49 -9.16
N ALA A 19 -6.57 -3.38 -8.95
CA ALA A 19 -6.33 -4.80 -8.82
C ALA A 19 -7.41 -5.60 -9.55
N THR A 20 -7.04 -6.76 -10.08
CA THR A 20 -7.99 -7.74 -10.60
C THR A 20 -8.23 -8.81 -9.53
N VAL A 21 -9.49 -9.17 -9.33
CA VAL A 21 -9.89 -10.26 -8.42
C VAL A 21 -10.57 -11.35 -9.21
N VAL A 22 -10.10 -12.57 -9.06
CA VAL A 22 -10.73 -13.79 -9.62
C VAL A 22 -11.31 -14.59 -8.47
N LEU A 23 -12.60 -14.82 -8.50
CA LEU A 23 -13.28 -15.65 -7.51
C LEU A 23 -13.37 -17.10 -7.97
N ASP A 24 -13.58 -17.98 -6.99
CA ASP A 24 -13.76 -19.43 -7.20
C ASP A 24 -12.56 -20.03 -7.96
N ALA A 25 -11.36 -19.65 -7.51
CA ALA A 25 -10.09 -20.02 -8.14
C ALA A 25 -9.60 -21.43 -7.72
N ASP A 26 -10.48 -22.23 -7.12
CA ASP A 26 -10.17 -23.59 -6.69
C ASP A 26 -9.82 -24.46 -7.90
N GLY A 27 -8.73 -25.22 -7.78
CA GLY A 27 -8.28 -26.12 -8.84
C GLY A 27 -7.57 -25.46 -10.02
N LEU A 28 -7.42 -24.12 -10.05
CA LEU A 28 -6.62 -23.46 -11.08
C LEU A 28 -5.13 -23.79 -10.90
N SER A 29 -4.49 -24.18 -11.99
CA SER A 29 -3.04 -24.40 -11.99
C SER A 29 -2.27 -23.08 -11.98
N ASP A 30 -1.00 -23.11 -11.50
CA ASP A 30 -0.10 -21.96 -11.50
C ASP A 30 0.06 -21.37 -12.92
N ALA A 31 0.10 -22.23 -13.94
CA ALA A 31 0.21 -21.81 -15.33
C ALA A 31 -1.01 -20.99 -15.79
N VAL A 32 -2.21 -21.40 -15.40
CA VAL A 32 -3.45 -20.66 -15.70
C VAL A 32 -3.47 -19.33 -14.96
N MET A 33 -3.18 -19.32 -13.66
CA MET A 33 -3.12 -18.08 -12.85
C MET A 33 -2.10 -17.07 -13.43
N ALA A 34 -0.90 -17.55 -13.80
CA ALA A 34 0.11 -16.72 -14.44
C ALA A 34 -0.33 -16.20 -15.82
N SER A 35 -1.07 -17.00 -16.59
CA SER A 35 -1.60 -16.57 -17.90
C SER A 35 -2.66 -15.48 -17.74
N VAL A 36 -3.59 -15.66 -16.80
CA VAL A 36 -4.59 -14.64 -16.46
C VAL A 36 -3.90 -13.35 -16.00
N ALA A 37 -2.88 -13.44 -15.15
CA ALA A 37 -2.15 -12.26 -14.69
C ALA A 37 -1.43 -11.52 -15.83
N ARG A 38 -0.94 -12.24 -16.86
CA ARG A 38 -0.37 -11.61 -18.06
C ARG A 38 -1.42 -10.92 -18.93
N GLU A 39 -2.62 -11.51 -19.03
CA GLU A 39 -3.73 -10.91 -19.79
C GLU A 39 -4.17 -9.57 -19.21
N PHE A 40 -4.19 -9.47 -17.87
CA PHE A 40 -4.52 -8.23 -17.14
C PHE A 40 -3.31 -7.33 -16.86
N SER A 41 -2.26 -7.44 -17.56
CA SER A 41 -0.89 -6.89 -17.63
C SER A 41 -0.47 -5.66 -16.79
N HIS A 42 -1.31 -5.05 -15.98
CA HIS A 42 -1.03 -3.76 -15.31
C HIS A 42 -1.12 -3.79 -13.78
N ALA A 43 -1.53 -4.90 -13.20
CA ALA A 43 -1.66 -5.01 -11.74
C ALA A 43 -1.51 -6.47 -11.29
N GLU A 44 -1.39 -6.66 -10.00
CA GLU A 44 -1.49 -7.96 -9.39
C GLU A 44 -2.92 -8.48 -9.46
N VAL A 45 -3.05 -9.77 -9.74
CA VAL A 45 -4.31 -10.48 -9.72
C VAL A 45 -4.40 -11.28 -8.43
N ALA A 46 -5.49 -11.08 -7.67
CA ALA A 46 -5.83 -11.87 -6.50
C ALA A 46 -6.75 -13.04 -6.90
N PHE A 47 -6.31 -14.25 -6.69
CA PHE A 47 -7.09 -15.48 -6.90
C PHE A 47 -7.62 -15.95 -5.55
N VAL A 48 -8.93 -15.84 -5.38
CA VAL A 48 -9.63 -16.22 -4.14
C VAL A 48 -10.17 -17.64 -4.25
N ALA A 49 -9.75 -18.48 -3.33
CA ALA A 49 -10.15 -19.89 -3.23
C ALA A 49 -10.68 -20.23 -1.83
N ALA A 50 -11.31 -21.37 -1.69
CA ALA A 50 -11.78 -21.90 -0.42
C ALA A 50 -10.61 -22.16 0.54
N ALA A 51 -10.93 -22.25 1.83
CA ALA A 51 -9.97 -22.65 2.86
C ALA A 51 -9.46 -24.08 2.60
N THR A 52 -8.16 -24.28 2.81
CA THR A 52 -7.50 -25.58 2.66
C THR A 52 -7.15 -26.23 4.00
N ALA A 53 -7.34 -25.51 5.11
CA ALA A 53 -7.12 -25.98 6.47
C ALA A 53 -8.03 -25.22 7.45
N PRO A 54 -8.22 -25.68 8.70
CA PRO A 54 -9.13 -25.06 9.67
C PRO A 54 -8.60 -23.78 10.31
N ASP A 55 -7.36 -23.42 10.08
CA ASP A 55 -6.72 -22.23 10.65
C ASP A 55 -7.02 -20.95 9.87
N HIS A 56 -7.66 -21.04 8.71
CA HIS A 56 -8.04 -19.90 7.87
C HIS A 56 -9.44 -20.07 7.26
N ASP A 57 -10.03 -18.97 6.81
CA ASP A 57 -11.40 -18.93 6.31
C ASP A 57 -11.45 -18.91 4.77
N LEU A 58 -10.35 -18.48 4.14
CA LEU A 58 -10.13 -18.47 2.70
C LEU A 58 -8.63 -18.44 2.38
N ARG A 59 -8.31 -18.75 1.13
CA ARG A 59 -6.95 -18.63 0.59
C ARG A 59 -6.93 -17.60 -0.53
N VAL A 60 -5.91 -16.73 -0.54
CA VAL A 60 -5.66 -15.79 -1.65
C VAL A 60 -4.25 -15.99 -2.17
N ARG A 61 -4.13 -16.19 -3.47
CA ARG A 61 -2.86 -16.22 -4.18
C ARG A 61 -2.75 -14.98 -5.06
N PHE A 62 -1.56 -14.44 -5.15
CA PHE A 62 -1.31 -13.19 -5.88
C PHE A 62 -0.33 -13.45 -7.02
N PHE A 63 -0.71 -13.08 -8.23
CA PHE A 63 0.15 -13.20 -9.40
C PHE A 63 0.28 -11.85 -10.09
N ASN A 64 1.47 -11.53 -10.53
CA ASN A 64 1.70 -10.52 -11.56
C ASN A 64 2.14 -11.20 -12.86
N ALA A 65 2.39 -10.42 -13.91
CA ALA A 65 2.76 -10.94 -15.22
C ALA A 65 4.06 -11.79 -15.21
N ARG A 66 4.88 -11.72 -14.15
CA ARG A 66 6.20 -12.36 -14.06
C ARG A 66 6.23 -13.55 -13.11
N LYS A 67 5.55 -13.45 -11.95
CA LYS A 67 5.64 -14.45 -10.88
C LYS A 67 4.49 -14.36 -9.90
N GLU A 68 4.38 -15.39 -9.06
CA GLU A 68 3.58 -15.32 -7.84
C GLU A 68 4.26 -14.43 -6.81
N ALA A 69 3.48 -13.55 -6.18
CA ALA A 69 3.90 -12.73 -5.05
C ALA A 69 3.36 -13.35 -3.75
N PRO A 70 4.16 -13.40 -2.67
CA PRO A 70 3.73 -14.04 -1.43
C PRO A 70 2.59 -13.28 -0.73
N PHE A 71 2.53 -11.96 -0.92
CA PHE A 71 1.48 -11.10 -0.38
C PHE A 71 1.41 -9.77 -1.16
N VAL A 72 0.19 -9.28 -1.39
CA VAL A 72 -0.08 -8.00 -2.05
C VAL A 72 -1.20 -7.26 -1.32
N GLY A 73 -0.87 -6.14 -0.68
CA GLY A 73 -1.79 -5.42 0.20
C GLY A 73 -3.01 -4.84 -0.51
N HIS A 74 -2.85 -4.10 -1.62
CA HIS A 74 -3.97 -3.50 -2.36
C HIS A 74 -4.87 -4.58 -2.98
N ALA A 75 -4.29 -5.68 -3.46
CA ALA A 75 -5.07 -6.80 -3.99
C ALA A 75 -5.80 -7.59 -2.88
N THR A 76 -5.28 -7.60 -1.64
CA THR A 76 -6.00 -8.09 -0.46
C THR A 76 -7.22 -7.23 -0.17
N LEU A 77 -7.08 -5.90 -0.12
CA LEU A 77 -8.22 -4.99 0.05
C LEU A 77 -9.27 -5.22 -1.04
N ALA A 78 -8.83 -5.32 -2.30
CA ALA A 78 -9.71 -5.56 -3.44
C ALA A 78 -10.48 -6.89 -3.31
N ALA A 79 -9.81 -7.99 -2.95
CA ALA A 79 -10.44 -9.29 -2.76
C ALA A 79 -11.53 -9.25 -1.68
N HIS A 80 -11.24 -8.65 -0.52
CA HIS A 80 -12.20 -8.53 0.56
C HIS A 80 -13.35 -7.57 0.23
N ALA A 81 -13.10 -6.49 -0.52
CA ALA A 81 -14.15 -5.60 -1.00
C ALA A 81 -15.15 -6.33 -1.92
N VAL A 82 -14.65 -7.17 -2.83
CA VAL A 82 -15.50 -8.01 -3.69
C VAL A 82 -16.34 -8.98 -2.86
N LEU A 83 -15.74 -9.69 -1.89
CA LEU A 83 -16.44 -10.64 -1.03
C LEU A 83 -17.55 -9.95 -0.21
N LEU A 84 -17.30 -8.74 0.31
CA LEU A 84 -18.28 -7.93 1.02
C LEU A 84 -19.40 -7.47 0.09
N ALA A 85 -19.06 -6.91 -1.06
CA ALA A 85 -20.05 -6.40 -2.03
C ALA A 85 -21.01 -7.49 -2.55
N LEU A 86 -20.52 -8.74 -2.65
CA LEU A 86 -21.32 -9.88 -3.06
C LEU A 86 -22.06 -10.58 -1.90
N GLY A 87 -21.90 -10.10 -0.67
CA GLY A 87 -22.48 -10.76 0.51
C GLY A 87 -21.90 -12.14 0.82
N ARG A 88 -20.76 -12.51 0.20
CA ARG A 88 -20.07 -13.79 0.48
C ARG A 88 -19.39 -13.79 1.84
N ARG A 89 -19.08 -12.64 2.36
CA ARG A 89 -18.59 -12.39 3.72
C ARG A 89 -19.27 -11.15 4.29
N GLY A 90 -19.48 -11.15 5.60
CA GLY A 90 -19.94 -9.98 6.33
C GLY A 90 -18.77 -9.15 6.87
N PRO A 91 -19.07 -7.98 7.50
CA PRO A 91 -18.10 -7.26 8.31
C PRO A 91 -17.54 -8.15 9.43
N GLY A 92 -16.34 -7.85 9.88
CA GLY A 92 -15.64 -8.60 10.92
C GLY A 92 -14.25 -9.02 10.49
N VAL A 93 -13.69 -9.99 11.22
CA VAL A 93 -12.35 -10.54 10.97
C VAL A 93 -12.46 -11.79 10.09
N VAL A 94 -11.63 -11.85 9.07
CA VAL A 94 -11.46 -13.00 8.17
C VAL A 94 -9.99 -13.41 8.18
N ARG A 95 -9.73 -14.68 8.45
CA ARG A 95 -8.38 -15.25 8.40
C ARG A 95 -8.08 -15.66 6.96
N GLN A 96 -7.15 -14.96 6.36
CA GLN A 96 -6.68 -15.19 4.98
C GLN A 96 -5.35 -15.93 4.98
N ALA A 97 -5.28 -17.08 4.33
CA ALA A 97 -4.01 -17.73 4.02
C ALA A 97 -3.40 -17.15 2.73
N SER A 98 -2.11 -16.92 2.74
CA SER A 98 -1.33 -16.46 1.58
C SER A 98 0.10 -17.03 1.63
N GLY A 99 0.96 -16.66 0.71
CA GLY A 99 2.38 -17.08 0.69
C GLY A 99 3.19 -16.63 1.92
N THR A 100 2.71 -15.66 2.70
CA THR A 100 3.32 -15.22 3.96
C THR A 100 2.74 -15.90 5.21
N GLY A 101 1.85 -16.86 5.04
CA GLY A 101 1.09 -17.49 6.12
C GLY A 101 -0.31 -16.92 6.27
N VAL A 102 -0.92 -17.16 7.45
CA VAL A 102 -2.27 -16.68 7.77
C VAL A 102 -2.20 -15.27 8.35
N ILE A 103 -3.00 -14.39 7.80
CA ILE A 103 -3.18 -13.02 8.30
C ILE A 103 -4.66 -12.77 8.63
N GLU A 104 -4.90 -11.87 9.56
CA GLU A 104 -6.24 -11.36 9.84
C GLU A 104 -6.49 -10.11 8.99
N VAL A 105 -7.61 -10.14 8.26
CA VAL A 105 -8.15 -9.00 7.52
C VAL A 105 -9.46 -8.61 8.17
N GLN A 106 -9.52 -7.39 8.67
CA GLN A 106 -10.69 -6.85 9.34
C GLN A 106 -11.44 -5.91 8.40
N ALA A 107 -12.76 -6.06 8.31
CA ALA A 107 -13.62 -5.11 7.64
C ALA A 107 -14.63 -4.52 8.64
N THR A 108 -14.72 -3.19 8.66
CA THR A 108 -15.79 -2.51 9.42
C THR A 108 -17.11 -2.62 8.68
N ALA A 109 -18.23 -2.54 9.39
CA ALA A 109 -19.53 -2.37 8.75
C ALA A 109 -19.52 -1.05 7.94
N ALA A 110 -20.08 -1.08 6.72
CA ALA A 110 -20.42 0.15 6.03
C ALA A 110 -21.37 0.96 6.90
N VAL A 111 -21.14 2.25 7.07
CA VAL A 111 -22.12 3.12 7.74
C VAL A 111 -23.28 3.28 6.76
N ALA A 112 -24.33 2.48 6.95
CA ALA A 112 -25.52 2.54 6.11
C ALA A 112 -26.23 3.87 6.32
N THR A 113 -25.95 4.87 5.50
CA THR A 113 -26.97 5.87 5.19
C THR A 113 -27.88 5.26 4.13
N ALA A 114 -29.18 5.17 4.44
CA ALA A 114 -30.20 4.50 3.65
C ALA A 114 -30.47 5.24 2.32
N ALA A 115 -29.53 5.20 1.41
CA ALA A 115 -29.70 5.65 0.04
C ALA A 115 -28.73 4.86 -0.86
N VAL A 116 -29.33 3.90 -1.57
CA VAL A 116 -28.85 3.33 -2.85
C VAL A 116 -27.35 3.44 -3.10
N ALA A 117 -26.70 2.30 -3.28
CA ALA A 117 -25.33 2.14 -3.79
C ALA A 117 -25.11 2.91 -5.12
N THR A 118 -25.05 4.21 -5.05
CA THR A 118 -24.74 5.10 -6.16
C THR A 118 -23.36 5.69 -5.97
N ALA A 119 -22.51 5.40 -6.90
CA ALA A 119 -21.34 6.14 -7.44
C ALA A 119 -20.42 6.98 -6.52
N SER A 120 -20.73 7.27 -5.27
CA SER A 120 -19.86 7.97 -4.34
C SER A 120 -19.55 7.06 -3.14
N GLY A 121 -18.33 6.54 -3.10
CA GLY A 121 -17.87 5.53 -2.15
C GLY A 121 -17.71 5.96 -0.69
N ALA A 122 -18.44 6.97 -0.21
CA ALA A 122 -18.40 7.43 1.16
C ALA A 122 -18.88 6.36 2.18
N ASP A 123 -19.62 5.35 1.72
CA ASP A 123 -20.22 4.29 2.55
C ASP A 123 -19.51 2.93 2.40
N SER A 124 -18.37 2.86 1.70
CA SER A 124 -17.66 1.59 1.57
C SER A 124 -16.96 1.21 2.88
N PRO A 125 -16.94 -0.09 3.26
CA PRO A 125 -16.28 -0.52 4.48
C PRO A 125 -14.78 -0.19 4.44
N LEU A 126 -14.25 0.17 5.60
CA LEU A 126 -12.79 0.24 5.78
C LEU A 126 -12.28 -1.20 5.97
N ILE A 127 -11.34 -1.60 5.15
CA ILE A 127 -10.69 -2.92 5.19
C ILE A 127 -9.26 -2.71 5.67
N GLU A 128 -8.86 -3.40 6.72
CA GLU A 128 -7.53 -3.30 7.33
C GLU A 128 -6.88 -4.67 7.47
N PHE A 129 -5.55 -4.72 7.38
CA PHE A 129 -4.75 -5.88 7.74
C PHE A 129 -3.51 -5.46 8.54
N ARG A 130 -3.09 -6.33 9.46
CA ARG A 130 -1.95 -6.10 10.34
C ARG A 130 -0.64 -6.46 9.64
N GLN A 131 0.36 -5.59 9.78
CA GLN A 131 1.74 -5.86 9.38
C GLN A 131 2.72 -5.51 10.51
N THR A 132 3.65 -6.43 10.82
CA THR A 132 4.71 -6.18 11.80
C THR A 132 5.64 -5.06 11.34
N ALA A 133 6.29 -4.38 12.27
CA ALA A 133 7.22 -3.32 11.98
C ALA A 133 8.40 -3.82 11.12
N PRO A 134 8.88 -3.02 10.15
CA PRO A 134 10.10 -3.28 9.39
C PRO A 134 11.35 -2.94 10.19
N GLU A 135 12.49 -3.42 9.72
CA GLU A 135 13.80 -2.97 10.15
C GLU A 135 14.22 -1.69 9.41
N LEU A 136 14.81 -0.75 10.13
CA LEU A 136 15.36 0.48 9.57
C LEU A 136 16.89 0.43 9.58
N SER A 137 17.50 0.81 8.45
CA SER A 137 18.95 1.00 8.38
C SER A 137 19.42 2.16 9.24
N ASN A 138 20.72 2.30 9.46
CA ASN A 138 21.29 3.59 9.85
C ASN A 138 20.98 4.66 8.80
N PRO A 139 21.01 5.96 9.16
CA PRO A 139 20.93 7.07 8.21
C PRO A 139 21.91 6.90 7.05
N LEU A 140 21.48 7.19 5.83
CA LEU A 140 22.37 7.21 4.69
C LEU A 140 23.34 8.42 4.80
N PRO A 141 24.60 8.26 4.34
CA PRO A 141 25.51 9.38 4.21
C PRO A 141 24.90 10.48 3.33
N LEU A 142 25.12 11.76 3.70
CA LEU A 142 24.60 12.90 2.95
C LEU A 142 24.98 12.84 1.46
N LYS A 143 26.23 12.47 1.14
CA LYS A 143 26.69 12.30 -0.25
C LYS A 143 25.82 11.33 -1.04
N THR A 144 25.43 10.21 -0.45
CA THR A 144 24.56 9.22 -1.07
C THR A 144 23.13 9.76 -1.23
N THR A 145 22.60 10.43 -0.21
CA THR A 145 21.29 11.08 -0.26
C THR A 145 21.22 12.12 -1.38
N LEU A 146 22.27 12.91 -1.57
CA LEU A 146 22.34 13.89 -2.66
C LEU A 146 22.35 13.25 -4.04
N ARG A 147 23.04 12.12 -4.24
CA ARG A 147 22.97 11.35 -5.50
C ARG A 147 21.56 10.86 -5.81
N VAL A 148 20.85 10.41 -4.78
CA VAL A 148 19.43 10.00 -4.92
C VAL A 148 18.56 11.21 -5.25
N ALA A 149 18.76 12.34 -4.58
CA ALA A 149 18.04 13.59 -4.86
C ALA A 149 18.27 14.05 -6.32
N GLU A 150 19.51 13.99 -6.80
CA GLU A 150 19.85 14.30 -8.19
C GLU A 150 19.11 13.37 -9.19
N ALA A 151 19.11 12.06 -8.94
CA ALA A 151 18.40 11.08 -9.76
C ALA A 151 16.87 11.31 -9.77
N LEU A 152 16.30 11.81 -8.67
CA LEU A 152 14.90 12.23 -8.54
C LEU A 152 14.61 13.60 -9.17
N ARG A 153 15.65 14.35 -9.59
CA ARG A 153 15.61 15.78 -9.93
C ARG A 153 15.01 16.63 -8.81
N LEU A 154 15.32 16.25 -7.59
CA LEU A 154 14.92 16.96 -6.37
C LEU A 154 16.03 17.95 -5.99
N PRO A 155 15.76 19.26 -5.88
CA PRO A 155 16.72 20.20 -5.34
C PRO A 155 17.19 19.79 -3.93
N ALA A 156 18.48 19.84 -3.67
CA ALA A 156 19.04 19.46 -2.35
C ALA A 156 18.41 20.25 -1.20
N THR A 157 18.03 21.50 -1.45
CA THR A 157 17.33 22.38 -0.50
C THR A 157 15.90 21.94 -0.19
N SER A 158 15.36 21.00 -0.95
CA SER A 158 14.03 20.43 -0.71
C SER A 158 14.05 19.20 0.21
N LEU A 159 15.24 18.64 0.50
CA LEU A 159 15.37 17.57 1.50
C LEU A 159 15.00 18.11 2.89
N ASP A 160 14.46 17.24 3.73
CA ASP A 160 14.20 17.61 5.13
C ASP A 160 15.53 17.63 5.90
N GLU A 161 15.82 18.75 6.58
CA GLU A 161 17.08 18.94 7.29
C GLU A 161 17.19 18.11 8.58
N MET A 162 16.05 17.73 9.17
CA MET A 162 15.98 17.04 10.46
C MET A 162 15.77 15.54 10.34
N MET A 163 15.32 15.07 9.17
CA MET A 163 14.99 13.68 8.92
C MET A 163 15.92 13.10 7.84
N PRO A 164 16.85 12.19 8.20
CA PRO A 164 17.77 11.60 7.23
C PRO A 164 17.10 10.53 6.37
N ALA A 165 17.56 10.34 5.12
CA ALA A 165 17.14 9.22 4.30
C ALA A 165 17.60 7.89 4.92
N ARG A 166 16.73 6.87 4.94
CA ARG A 166 16.98 5.55 5.51
C ARG A 166 16.31 4.45 4.67
N ILE A 167 16.88 3.27 4.69
CA ILE A 167 16.28 2.10 4.05
C ILE A 167 15.47 1.33 5.09
N ALA A 168 14.22 1.06 4.76
CA ALA A 168 13.36 0.17 5.51
C ALA A 168 13.25 -1.19 4.80
N ARG A 169 13.28 -2.30 5.56
CA ARG A 169 13.26 -3.67 5.04
C ARG A 169 12.22 -4.51 5.75
N LYS A 170 11.36 -5.17 4.93
CA LYS A 170 10.43 -6.18 5.38
C LYS A 170 9.92 -7.00 4.19
N GLY A 171 10.58 -8.11 3.89
CA GLY A 171 10.31 -8.92 2.70
C GLY A 171 10.65 -8.22 1.38
N SER A 172 10.54 -6.90 1.35
CA SER A 172 11.00 -5.97 0.31
C SER A 172 11.70 -4.78 0.96
N SER A 173 12.33 -3.93 0.17
CA SER A 173 13.07 -2.77 0.68
C SER A 173 12.67 -1.48 0.00
N ARG A 174 12.63 -0.38 0.78
CA ARG A 174 12.34 0.97 0.28
C ARG A 174 13.29 1.97 0.91
N LEU A 175 13.87 2.82 0.08
CA LEU A 175 14.57 3.99 0.56
C LEU A 175 13.54 5.10 0.85
N LEU A 176 13.45 5.49 2.09
CA LEU A 176 12.59 6.57 2.59
C LEU A 176 13.36 7.89 2.44
N VAL A 177 12.84 8.80 1.62
CA VAL A 177 13.45 10.11 1.33
C VAL A 177 12.52 11.22 1.81
N PRO A 178 12.77 11.78 3.00
CA PRO A 178 11.95 12.87 3.51
C PRO A 178 12.24 14.20 2.79
N VAL A 179 11.18 14.94 2.50
CA VAL A 179 11.26 16.30 1.94
C VAL A 179 10.56 17.29 2.85
N GLY A 180 11.01 18.53 2.82
CA GLY A 180 10.56 19.59 3.75
C GLY A 180 9.08 19.94 3.64
N ASN A 181 8.45 19.72 2.47
CA ASN A 181 7.03 19.96 2.26
C ASN A 181 6.51 19.22 1.01
N ALA A 182 5.17 19.11 0.88
CA ALA A 182 4.53 18.40 -0.21
C ALA A 182 4.77 19.05 -1.60
N ARG A 183 5.05 20.35 -1.69
CA ARG A 183 5.34 21.01 -2.97
C ARG A 183 6.58 20.43 -3.65
N ALA A 184 7.54 19.94 -2.86
CA ALA A 184 8.74 19.30 -3.39
C ALA A 184 8.43 18.03 -4.21
N LEU A 185 7.29 17.37 -3.93
CA LEU A 185 6.85 16.18 -4.66
C LEU A 185 6.35 16.51 -6.08
N GLU A 186 5.86 17.73 -6.31
CA GLU A 186 5.29 18.15 -7.60
C GLU A 186 6.35 18.21 -8.71
N GLY A 187 7.56 18.60 -8.36
CA GLY A 187 8.67 18.78 -9.31
C GLY A 187 9.47 17.51 -9.61
N LEU A 188 9.16 16.39 -8.98
CA LEU A 188 9.91 15.15 -9.18
C LEU A 188 9.77 14.63 -10.60
N ALA A 189 10.90 14.45 -11.28
CA ALA A 189 11.00 13.91 -12.63
C ALA A 189 12.17 12.89 -12.72
N PRO A 190 12.00 11.68 -12.15
CA PRO A 190 13.08 10.74 -11.93
C PRO A 190 13.76 10.28 -13.22
N ASN A 191 15.08 10.14 -13.15
CA ASN A 191 15.84 9.34 -14.10
C ASN A 191 15.77 7.88 -13.62
N PHE A 192 14.92 7.07 -14.27
CA PHE A 192 14.65 5.71 -13.83
C PHE A 192 15.83 4.77 -14.00
N ASP A 193 16.69 4.97 -15.01
CA ASP A 193 17.90 4.16 -15.21
C ASP A 193 18.87 4.40 -14.05
N THR A 194 19.10 5.67 -13.69
CA THR A 194 19.94 6.03 -12.53
C THR A 194 19.35 5.54 -11.22
N LEU A 195 18.01 5.59 -11.05
CA LEU A 195 17.37 5.01 -9.85
C LEU A 195 17.53 3.49 -9.79
N LEU A 196 17.48 2.80 -10.93
CA LEU A 196 17.70 1.37 -10.97
C LEU A 196 19.13 1.00 -10.55
N GLU A 197 20.14 1.70 -11.05
CA GLU A 197 21.55 1.54 -10.66
C GLU A 197 21.75 1.80 -9.15
N LEU A 198 21.22 2.91 -8.65
CA LEU A 198 21.25 3.25 -7.22
C LEU A 198 20.50 2.22 -6.37
N GLY A 199 19.39 1.68 -6.86
CA GLY A 199 18.64 0.62 -6.21
C GLY A 199 19.49 -0.64 -5.99
N VAL A 200 20.25 -1.05 -7.01
CA VAL A 200 21.18 -2.18 -6.91
C VAL A 200 22.31 -1.88 -5.92
N GLU A 201 22.95 -0.71 -6.03
CA GLU A 201 24.05 -0.28 -5.14
C GLU A 201 23.62 -0.26 -3.68
N LEU A 202 22.43 0.26 -3.39
CA LEU A 202 21.91 0.46 -2.03
C LEU A 202 21.15 -0.75 -1.48
N GLY A 203 20.87 -1.74 -2.31
CA GLY A 203 20.05 -2.89 -1.95
C GLY A 203 18.61 -2.48 -1.62
N THR A 204 18.01 -1.58 -2.44
CA THR A 204 16.62 -1.17 -2.32
C THR A 204 15.86 -1.37 -3.62
N GLU A 205 14.61 -1.80 -3.52
CA GLU A 205 13.75 -2.05 -4.68
C GLU A 205 12.91 -0.84 -5.08
N GLY A 206 12.90 0.21 -4.26
CA GLY A 206 12.14 1.41 -4.56
C GLY A 206 12.47 2.60 -3.69
N PHE A 207 12.03 3.76 -4.14
CA PHE A 207 12.30 5.07 -3.56
C PHE A 207 10.97 5.71 -3.15
N PHE A 208 10.77 5.86 -1.87
CA PHE A 208 9.56 6.44 -1.29
C PHE A 208 9.87 7.86 -0.81
N VAL A 209 9.50 8.84 -1.63
CA VAL A 209 9.70 10.26 -1.32
C VAL A 209 8.45 10.77 -0.64
N PHE A 210 8.60 11.38 0.54
CA PHE A 210 7.45 11.78 1.33
C PHE A 210 7.65 13.11 2.06
N ALA A 211 6.54 13.80 2.27
CA ALA A 211 6.42 14.97 3.14
C ALA A 211 5.46 14.67 4.28
N VAL A 212 5.70 15.26 5.44
CA VAL A 212 4.79 15.24 6.59
C VAL A 212 4.02 16.55 6.61
N ASN A 213 2.70 16.45 6.46
CA ASN A 213 1.78 17.58 6.51
C ASN A 213 1.00 17.56 7.83
N GLY A 214 0.73 18.76 8.37
CA GLY A 214 0.09 18.84 9.68
C GLY A 214 1.11 18.75 10.80
N ALA A 215 0.74 19.28 11.91
CA ALA A 215 1.64 19.65 12.95
C ALA A 215 2.62 18.56 13.38
N LYS A 216 3.87 18.70 13.00
CA LYS A 216 5.02 18.33 13.85
C LYS A 216 4.79 18.74 15.31
N ARG A 217 3.68 19.45 15.56
CA ARG A 217 3.57 20.36 16.70
C ARG A 217 2.17 20.62 17.18
N ALA A 218 1.15 20.01 16.61
CA ALA A 218 -0.15 20.08 17.25
C ALA A 218 -0.11 19.19 18.49
N ALA A 219 0.12 19.82 19.59
CA ALA A 219 -0.42 19.35 20.82
C ALA A 219 -1.84 18.86 20.55
N ALA A 220 -2.07 17.54 20.71
CA ALA A 220 -3.33 16.89 20.91
C ALA A 220 -4.57 17.67 20.45
N GLY A 221 -4.98 17.47 19.23
CA GLY A 221 -6.27 17.91 18.75
C GLY A 221 -6.64 17.08 17.54
N ALA A 222 -7.76 16.47 17.56
CA ALA A 222 -8.30 15.39 16.76
C ALA A 222 -8.40 15.60 15.24
N GLN A 223 -7.46 16.26 14.59
CA GLN A 223 -7.31 16.19 13.15
C GLN A 223 -5.94 15.64 12.84
N GLY A 224 -5.95 14.39 12.40
CA GLY A 224 -4.79 13.54 12.32
C GLY A 224 -3.71 14.06 11.39
N MET A 225 -2.46 13.74 11.73
CA MET A 225 -1.31 13.88 10.86
C MET A 225 -1.60 13.28 9.49
N THR A 226 -1.22 13.98 8.44
CA THR A 226 -1.22 13.45 7.08
C THR A 226 0.19 13.41 6.52
N THR A 227 0.44 12.47 5.64
CA THR A 227 1.66 12.43 4.83
C THR A 227 1.28 12.48 3.36
N GLU A 228 2.10 13.06 2.53
CA GLU A 228 1.95 13.01 1.08
C GLU A 228 3.21 12.37 0.49
N SER A 229 3.04 11.48 -0.50
CA SER A 229 4.15 10.68 -0.99
C SER A 229 4.05 10.31 -2.46
N ARG A 230 5.23 9.97 -3.03
CA ARG A 230 5.38 9.32 -4.33
C ARG A 230 6.30 8.11 -4.20
N MET A 231 5.97 7.03 -4.90
CA MET A 231 6.70 5.76 -4.83
C MET A 231 7.22 5.38 -6.20
N PHE A 232 8.54 5.33 -6.36
CA PHE A 232 9.21 4.96 -7.61
C PHE A 232 9.85 3.58 -7.47
N CYS A 233 9.51 2.64 -8.37
CA CYS A 233 9.89 1.23 -8.28
C CYS A 233 10.40 0.65 -9.59
N PRO A 234 11.43 1.22 -10.25
CA PRO A 234 11.92 0.71 -11.53
C PRO A 234 12.41 -0.75 -11.44
N ALA A 235 12.96 -1.18 -10.29
CA ALA A 235 13.37 -2.55 -10.05
C ALA A 235 12.22 -3.57 -10.08
N LEU A 236 10.99 -3.13 -9.82
CA LEU A 236 9.79 -3.96 -9.91
C LEU A 236 9.15 -3.95 -11.30
N GLY A 237 9.70 -3.16 -12.23
CA GLY A 237 9.23 -3.01 -13.61
C GLY A 237 8.08 -2.02 -13.78
N ILE A 238 7.84 -1.17 -12.77
CA ILE A 238 6.90 -0.07 -12.81
C ILE A 238 7.61 1.22 -12.43
N ASN A 239 7.34 2.30 -13.13
CA ASN A 239 7.99 3.58 -12.85
C ASN A 239 7.49 4.20 -11.54
N GLU A 240 6.19 4.25 -11.33
CA GLU A 240 5.56 4.80 -10.13
C GLU A 240 4.38 3.94 -9.70
N ASP A 241 4.20 3.74 -8.39
CA ASP A 241 3.10 3.00 -7.77
C ASP A 241 2.10 3.99 -7.17
N PRO A 242 0.81 3.93 -7.50
CA PRO A 242 -0.19 4.89 -7.02
C PRO A 242 -0.53 4.75 -5.53
N ALA A 243 -0.36 3.57 -4.93
CA ALA A 243 -0.60 3.37 -3.49
C ALA A 243 0.13 2.14 -2.95
N SER A 244 1.05 2.35 -2.02
CA SER A 244 1.85 1.30 -1.41
C SER A 244 1.58 1.18 0.09
N GLY A 245 0.75 0.22 0.50
CA GLY A 245 0.51 -0.08 1.91
C GLY A 245 1.80 -0.49 2.63
N ASN A 246 2.66 -1.28 1.98
CA ASN A 246 3.94 -1.70 2.55
C ASN A 246 4.89 -0.51 2.82
N ALA A 247 4.98 0.46 1.91
CA ALA A 247 5.78 1.66 2.12
C ALA A 247 5.24 2.50 3.29
N HIS A 248 3.93 2.50 3.53
CA HIS A 248 3.32 3.20 4.66
C HIS A 248 3.58 2.53 6.01
N VAL A 249 3.71 1.19 6.08
CA VAL A 249 4.23 0.52 7.29
C VAL A 249 5.68 0.92 7.55
N MET A 250 6.50 0.99 6.51
CA MET A 250 7.89 1.43 6.59
C MET A 250 7.98 2.88 7.06
N LEU A 251 7.13 3.75 6.51
CA LEU A 251 7.02 5.14 6.95
C LEU A 251 6.57 5.25 8.41
N ALA A 252 5.61 4.42 8.85
CA ALA A 252 5.15 4.40 10.24
C ALA A 252 6.30 4.12 11.21
N SER A 253 7.13 3.10 10.92
CA SER A 253 8.31 2.77 11.72
C SER A 253 9.31 3.94 11.76
N TYR A 254 9.57 4.53 10.60
CA TYR A 254 10.46 5.67 10.46
C TYR A 254 9.97 6.87 11.28
N LEU A 255 8.70 7.26 11.15
CA LEU A 255 8.14 8.42 11.82
C LEU A 255 8.08 8.25 13.36
N VAL A 256 7.82 7.03 13.84
CA VAL A 256 7.88 6.71 15.27
C VAL A 256 9.30 6.84 15.79
N GLU A 257 10.29 6.25 15.10
CA GLU A 257 11.70 6.31 15.52
C GLU A 257 12.27 7.73 15.47
N MET A 258 11.84 8.54 14.47
CA MET A 258 12.23 9.93 14.35
C MET A 258 11.45 10.87 15.31
N GLY A 259 10.59 10.33 16.17
CA GLY A 259 9.80 11.12 17.12
C GLY A 259 8.79 12.09 16.47
N GLN A 260 8.43 11.84 15.20
CA GLN A 260 7.47 12.68 14.48
C GLN A 260 6.02 12.35 14.87
N ILE A 261 5.79 11.17 15.44
CA ILE A 261 4.48 10.72 15.94
C ILE A 261 4.53 10.62 17.46
N GLY A 262 3.79 11.48 18.12
CA GLY A 262 3.70 11.53 19.60
C GLY A 262 3.07 10.25 20.19
N MET A 263 3.33 9.99 21.47
CA MET A 263 2.86 8.77 22.16
C MET A 263 1.33 8.60 22.17
N GLN A 264 0.59 9.69 22.19
CA GLN A 264 -0.87 9.70 22.20
C GLN A 264 -1.49 9.57 20.80
N GLN A 265 -0.68 9.68 19.76
CA GLN A 265 -1.16 9.59 18.39
C GLN A 265 -1.23 8.12 17.95
N THR A 266 -2.42 7.70 17.55
CA THR A 266 -2.71 6.30 17.21
C THR A 266 -2.50 5.95 15.74
N GLY A 267 -2.22 6.95 14.88
CA GLY A 267 -2.02 6.72 13.45
C GLY A 267 -1.90 7.99 12.63
N PHE A 268 -1.94 7.84 11.33
CA PHE A 268 -1.94 8.93 10.36
C PHE A 268 -2.63 8.51 9.06
N LEU A 269 -2.96 9.48 8.20
CA LEU A 269 -3.47 9.26 6.86
C LEU A 269 -2.37 9.51 5.83
N GLY A 270 -2.01 8.49 5.06
CA GLY A 270 -1.12 8.60 3.92
C GLY A 270 -1.87 8.99 2.65
N LEU A 271 -1.39 10.00 1.95
CA LEU A 271 -1.87 10.43 0.65
C LEU A 271 -0.84 10.08 -0.42
N GLN A 272 -1.25 9.41 -1.50
CA GLN A 272 -0.35 9.00 -2.57
C GLN A 272 -1.09 9.02 -3.92
N GLY A 273 -0.37 8.97 -5.04
CA GLY A 273 -0.94 8.73 -6.36
C GLY A 273 -1.59 9.94 -7.04
N ARG A 274 -1.68 11.10 -6.40
CA ARG A 274 -2.27 12.33 -7.01
C ARG A 274 -1.59 12.69 -8.33
N HIS A 275 -0.27 12.55 -8.40
CA HIS A 275 0.53 12.86 -9.61
C HIS A 275 0.29 11.89 -10.76
N MET A 276 -0.25 10.71 -10.47
CA MET A 276 -0.68 9.72 -11.45
C MET A 276 -2.17 9.83 -11.80
N GLN A 277 -2.86 10.87 -11.33
CA GLN A 277 -4.32 11.02 -11.42
C GLN A 277 -5.08 9.86 -10.78
N ARG A 278 -4.47 9.18 -9.81
CA ARG A 278 -5.03 8.08 -9.04
C ARG A 278 -4.93 8.36 -7.53
N PRO A 279 -5.64 9.39 -7.03
CA PRO A 279 -5.56 9.78 -5.63
C PRO A 279 -5.92 8.60 -4.72
N SER A 280 -5.06 8.35 -3.75
CA SER A 280 -5.14 7.23 -2.83
C SER A 280 -5.07 7.70 -1.38
N GLN A 281 -5.79 7.01 -0.49
CA GLN A 281 -5.83 7.25 0.94
C GLN A 281 -5.51 5.96 1.69
N ILE A 282 -4.40 5.95 2.40
CA ILE A 282 -3.91 4.82 3.17
C ILE A 282 -4.05 5.15 4.65
N HIS A 283 -4.98 4.49 5.33
CA HIS A 283 -5.15 4.59 6.77
C HIS A 283 -4.08 3.77 7.48
N VAL A 284 -3.32 4.41 8.35
CA VAL A 284 -2.27 3.76 9.13
C VAL A 284 -2.58 3.89 10.61
N ARG A 285 -2.88 2.77 11.27
CA ARG A 285 -3.10 2.68 12.71
C ARG A 285 -1.93 1.95 13.35
N LEU A 286 -1.36 2.55 14.37
CA LEU A 286 -0.13 2.08 15.02
C LEU A 286 -0.44 1.13 16.17
N GLU A 287 0.32 0.05 16.23
CA GLU A 287 0.36 -0.87 17.37
C GLU A 287 1.75 -0.77 18.00
N ARG A 288 1.79 -0.36 19.27
CA ARG A 288 3.04 -0.09 19.98
C ARG A 288 3.15 -0.96 21.22
N ASP A 289 4.40 -1.33 21.53
CA ASP A 289 4.80 -1.72 22.87
C ASP A 289 5.61 -0.55 23.47
N ARG A 290 5.01 0.15 24.43
CA ARG A 290 5.55 1.40 24.98
C ARG A 290 5.80 2.44 23.88
N SER A 291 7.07 2.79 23.63
CA SER A 291 7.47 3.77 22.60
C SER A 291 7.83 3.13 21.26
N THR A 292 7.91 1.79 21.19
CA THR A 292 8.36 1.08 19.99
C THR A 292 7.17 0.64 19.15
N LEU A 293 7.23 0.86 17.85
CA LEU A 293 6.26 0.29 16.92
C LEU A 293 6.52 -1.22 16.79
N VAL A 294 5.51 -2.03 17.09
CA VAL A 294 5.56 -3.49 16.90
C VAL A 294 4.84 -3.92 15.64
N ALA A 295 3.79 -3.20 15.26
CA ALA A 295 3.05 -3.40 14.03
C ALA A 295 2.29 -2.13 13.62
N ALA A 296 1.81 -2.12 12.38
CA ALA A 296 0.81 -1.17 11.93
C ALA A 296 -0.33 -1.90 11.21
N HIS A 297 -1.53 -1.39 11.38
CA HIS A 297 -2.69 -1.80 10.60
C HIS A 297 -2.80 -0.86 9.41
N ILE A 298 -2.76 -1.46 8.24
CA ILE A 298 -2.87 -0.74 6.96
C ILE A 298 -4.27 -0.96 6.43
N GLY A 299 -4.96 0.12 6.21
CA GLY A 299 -6.36 0.09 5.79
C GLY A 299 -6.67 1.07 4.67
N GLY A 300 -7.81 0.84 4.05
CA GLY A 300 -8.36 1.70 3.02
C GLY A 300 -9.74 1.25 2.59
N HIS A 301 -10.39 2.11 1.85
CA HIS A 301 -11.60 1.77 1.12
C HIS A 301 -11.22 1.13 -0.22
N ALA A 302 -12.17 0.43 -0.82
CA ALA A 302 -12.00 -0.08 -2.18
C ALA A 302 -13.36 -0.02 -2.91
N VAL A 303 -13.31 0.23 -4.23
CA VAL A 303 -14.51 0.40 -5.04
C VAL A 303 -14.46 -0.50 -6.27
N LEU A 304 -15.57 -1.19 -6.54
CA LEU A 304 -15.73 -1.98 -7.77
C LEU A 304 -15.82 -1.06 -8.99
N VAL A 305 -15.03 -1.36 -10.00
CA VAL A 305 -15.01 -0.65 -11.28
C VAL A 305 -15.82 -1.41 -12.32
N SER A 306 -15.55 -2.70 -12.48
CA SER A 306 -16.26 -3.57 -13.42
C SER A 306 -16.29 -5.01 -12.96
N GLU A 307 -17.22 -5.77 -13.51
CA GLU A 307 -17.38 -7.21 -13.34
C GLU A 307 -17.47 -7.85 -14.72
N GLY A 308 -16.94 -9.07 -14.85
CA GLY A 308 -17.00 -9.83 -16.08
C GLY A 308 -16.83 -11.33 -15.85
N THR A 309 -16.82 -12.06 -16.96
CA THR A 309 -16.55 -13.50 -16.97
C THR A 309 -15.39 -13.78 -17.93
N LEU A 310 -14.38 -14.48 -17.44
CA LEU A 310 -13.29 -14.98 -18.25
C LEU A 310 -13.61 -16.40 -18.69
N SER A 311 -13.62 -16.65 -20.00
CA SER A 311 -13.69 -17.99 -20.59
C SER A 311 -12.35 -18.68 -20.37
N ALA A 312 -12.36 -19.87 -19.80
CA ALA A 312 -11.18 -20.71 -19.56
C ALA A 312 -11.12 -21.82 -20.61
#